data_eac022e809431d74ead346e2dce9fa70
#
_entry.id   eac022e809431d74ead346e2dce9fa70
#
_cell.length_a   1.000
_cell.length_b   1.000
_cell.length_c   1.000
_cell.angle_alpha   90.00
_cell.angle_beta   90.00
_cell.angle_gamma   90.00
#
_symmetry.space_group_name_H-M   'P 1'
#
loop_
_entity.id
_entity.type
_entity.pdbx_description
1 polymer ?
#
loop_
_entity_poly.entity_id
_entity_poly.type
_entity_poly.pdbx_seq_one_letter_code
_entity_poly.pdbx_strand_id
1 'polypeptide(L)'
;MNKDGKNQMKEKELDLVAQDDTPDRAERRAQKAAEKKAEEKAAKAEKAWKKEKGKLRKTLTSSKFKHSGLATVFSCVFVAVVILVNVLFGMLVDRIPALSFDLTADQVNSLSEDAKKVADSVKEDVSIYIIGSEDDVMGDVLYSSYGMKYSQVGYLSQKFAAENSHISVQFIDPDSNPGFLSKYSEDNLDTGMVLIESSRRHRVLTVTDLFSIEQDSTYGNYTYYSMVDSALTDAINQVTLETVPIAAFETGHQEMLSSESNNISSVYTLLEENGFEVVEFNSLTEDVPENAQLLVLAAPNTDYTQDELEKFDAYLEDKTVSLSRAIFITCHPTQTELVNLNTFCQEWGIVVDYGSMLQETDESHRISSSDNYVLSNYLQGGDDDPITFSTTNSYDLLLTPASCNIRSAYDSSNGIVSYPLLGTYDTASKMYIDEESNEWVSDGTTQQYYTMVMGQKWIQDADKNNLKRSVVVSGSTSMLVSTFLDASTFSNNTYINDLFLYLTDYTVGDNKVTTAKVETNVMDITATTAMSTFLGFWVFTIGLPVALLIVGVVIWLKRRHL
;
A
#
# COMPACT_ATOMS: atom_id res chain seq x y z
N MET A 1 -20.33 41.97 29.88
CA MET A 1 -21.14 43.21 30.11
C MET A 1 -22.41 43.04 29.34
N ASN A 2 -23.33 42.83 30.08
CA ASN A 2 -24.65 43.45 30.42
C ASN A 2 -25.69 43.15 29.36
N LYS A 3 -26.71 42.50 29.72
CA LYS A 3 -27.83 42.60 30.66
C LYS A 3 -29.12 42.76 29.88
N ASP A 4 -30.03 41.86 30.14
CA ASP A 4 -31.35 42.02 30.70
C ASP A 4 -32.40 42.65 29.75
N GLY A 5 -33.58 42.07 29.60
CA GLY A 5 -34.65 42.18 30.45
C GLY A 5 -35.90 41.38 30.12
N LYS A 6 -36.30 40.67 31.08
CA LYS A 6 -37.66 40.25 31.36
C LYS A 6 -38.58 41.44 31.53
N ASN A 7 -39.88 41.28 31.16
CA ASN A 7 -41.00 41.78 31.95
C ASN A 7 -42.30 41.17 31.40
N GLN A 8 -42.94 40.29 32.12
CA GLN A 8 -43.84 40.46 33.27
C GLN A 8 -45.21 40.98 32.88
N MET A 9 -46.13 40.06 33.09
CA MET A 9 -47.58 40.29 33.30
C MET A 9 -47.83 41.43 34.30
N LYS A 10 -48.92 42.09 34.11
CA LYS A 10 -49.75 42.61 35.23
C LYS A 10 -51.24 42.58 34.88
N GLU A 11 -51.93 41.80 35.66
CA GLU A 11 -53.32 41.92 35.95
C GLU A 11 -53.67 43.34 36.39
N LYS A 12 -54.90 43.75 36.05
CA LYS A 12 -55.71 44.67 36.86
C LYS A 12 -57.15 44.30 36.71
N GLU A 13 -57.68 43.72 37.78
CA GLU A 13 -59.06 43.86 38.19
C GLU A 13 -59.43 45.34 38.38
N LEU A 14 -60.62 45.68 38.05
CA LEU A 14 -61.54 46.46 38.93
C LEU A 14 -62.93 46.66 38.30
N ASP A 15 -63.90 46.10 39.00
CA ASP A 15 -65.15 46.62 39.48
C ASP A 15 -66.24 47.07 38.52
N LEU A 16 -67.28 46.31 38.71
CA LEU A 16 -68.74 46.59 38.82
C LEU A 16 -69.13 48.04 38.69
N VAL A 17 -70.02 48.31 37.73
CA VAL A 17 -71.27 49.04 37.91
C VAL A 17 -72.31 48.40 37.00
N ALA A 18 -73.39 47.91 37.65
CA ALA A 18 -74.57 47.48 36.99
C ALA A 18 -75.31 48.70 36.41
N GLN A 19 -75.59 48.64 35.11
CA GLN A 19 -76.65 49.41 34.54
C GLN A 19 -77.53 48.49 33.68
N ASP A 20 -78.75 48.42 34.16
CA ASP A 20 -79.93 47.79 33.56
C ASP A 20 -80.27 48.56 32.27
N ASP A 21 -79.98 47.94 31.10
CA ASP A 21 -80.45 48.41 29.81
C ASP A 21 -81.17 47.28 29.10
N THR A 22 -82.47 47.25 29.24
CA THR A 22 -83.30 46.38 28.41
C THR A 22 -83.21 46.82 26.96
N PRO A 23 -82.70 45.91 26.04
CA PRO A 23 -82.47 46.26 24.64
C PRO A 23 -83.79 46.66 23.98
N ASP A 24 -83.74 47.82 23.32
CA ASP A 24 -84.86 48.41 22.57
C ASP A 24 -85.40 47.42 21.51
N ARG A 25 -86.68 47.48 21.27
CA ARG A 25 -87.41 46.58 20.35
C ARG A 25 -86.81 46.54 18.93
N ALA A 26 -86.01 47.52 18.55
CA ALA A 26 -85.31 47.61 17.29
C ALA A 26 -84.04 46.69 17.25
N GLU A 27 -83.26 46.59 18.34
CA GLU A 27 -82.12 45.74 18.46
C GLU A 27 -82.47 44.24 18.45
N ARG A 28 -83.57 43.88 19.13
CA ARG A 28 -84.08 42.49 19.11
C ARG A 28 -84.53 42.06 17.70
N ARG A 29 -85.04 43.01 16.88
CA ARG A 29 -85.36 42.72 15.47
C ARG A 29 -84.11 42.58 14.59
N ALA A 30 -83.08 43.37 14.86
CA ALA A 30 -81.83 43.31 14.15
C ALA A 30 -81.05 42.00 14.48
N GLN A 31 -80.99 41.56 15.75
CA GLN A 31 -80.43 40.30 16.17
C GLN A 31 -81.15 39.10 15.55
N LYS A 32 -82.48 39.06 15.59
CA LYS A 32 -83.23 37.98 14.94
C LYS A 32 -83.06 37.96 13.41
N ALA A 33 -82.88 39.10 12.77
CA ALA A 33 -82.58 39.16 11.33
C ALA A 33 -81.18 38.71 11.01
N ALA A 34 -80.22 39.01 11.89
CA ALA A 34 -78.79 38.51 11.75
C ALA A 34 -78.73 37.02 12.00
N GLU A 35 -79.40 36.48 13.03
CA GLU A 35 -79.46 35.02 13.27
C GLU A 35 -80.12 34.28 12.09
N LYS A 36 -81.22 34.79 11.57
CA LYS A 36 -81.89 34.18 10.41
C LYS A 36 -81.01 34.20 9.16
N LYS A 37 -80.21 35.27 8.93
CA LYS A 37 -79.26 35.34 7.85
C LYS A 37 -78.08 34.40 8.06
N ALA A 38 -77.64 34.20 9.32
CA ALA A 38 -76.57 33.25 9.67
C ALA A 38 -77.02 31.78 9.46
N GLU A 39 -78.29 31.47 9.91
CA GLU A 39 -78.84 30.13 9.67
C GLU A 39 -79.05 29.83 8.17
N GLU A 40 -79.52 30.82 7.38
CA GLU A 40 -79.67 30.66 5.93
C GLU A 40 -78.32 30.47 5.25
N LYS A 41 -77.23 31.17 5.70
CA LYS A 41 -75.89 30.97 5.22
C LYS A 41 -75.33 29.59 5.60
N ALA A 42 -75.56 29.16 6.84
CA ALA A 42 -75.16 27.84 7.31
C ALA A 42 -75.89 26.72 6.54
N ALA A 43 -77.20 26.86 6.34
CA ALA A 43 -77.99 25.89 5.56
C ALA A 43 -77.56 25.84 4.07
N LYS A 44 -77.16 26.97 3.47
CA LYS A 44 -76.63 27.02 2.11
C LYS A 44 -75.25 26.38 2.05
N ALA A 45 -74.36 26.61 3.03
CA ALA A 45 -73.06 26.01 3.13
C ALA A 45 -73.16 24.49 3.32
N GLU A 46 -74.06 24.01 4.16
CA GLU A 46 -74.32 22.59 4.36
C GLU A 46 -74.86 21.89 3.10
N LYS A 47 -75.73 22.52 2.37
CA LYS A 47 -76.26 22.02 1.08
C LYS A 47 -75.14 22.01 0.03
N ALA A 48 -74.30 23.04 -0.02
CA ALA A 48 -73.13 23.07 -0.93
C ALA A 48 -72.13 21.94 -0.60
N TRP A 49 -71.82 21.75 0.69
CA TRP A 49 -70.91 20.67 1.16
C TRP A 49 -71.49 19.27 0.87
N LYS A 50 -72.79 19.04 1.10
CA LYS A 50 -73.47 17.77 0.73
C LYS A 50 -73.51 17.55 -0.76
N LYS A 51 -73.62 18.60 -1.57
CA LYS A 51 -73.54 18.51 -3.06
C LYS A 51 -72.17 18.25 -3.54
N GLU A 52 -71.15 18.82 -2.91
CA GLU A 52 -69.74 18.55 -3.21
C GLU A 52 -69.33 17.13 -2.81
N LYS A 53 -69.70 16.68 -1.60
CA LYS A 53 -69.49 15.29 -1.16
C LYS A 53 -70.19 14.29 -2.07
N GLY A 54 -71.36 14.61 -2.58
CA GLY A 54 -72.14 13.81 -3.53
C GLY A 54 -71.40 13.73 -4.91
N LYS A 55 -70.83 14.84 -5.36
CA LYS A 55 -70.02 14.86 -6.59
C LYS A 55 -68.73 14.05 -6.44
N LEU A 56 -67.96 14.23 -5.35
CA LEU A 56 -66.75 13.46 -5.03
C LEU A 56 -67.08 11.96 -4.96
N ARG A 57 -68.19 11.57 -4.30
CA ARG A 57 -68.61 10.17 -4.21
C ARG A 57 -68.99 9.57 -5.57
N LYS A 58 -69.64 10.35 -6.45
CA LYS A 58 -69.96 9.91 -7.84
C LYS A 58 -68.69 9.80 -8.71
N THR A 59 -67.71 10.70 -8.52
CA THR A 59 -66.45 10.65 -9.25
C THR A 59 -65.60 9.44 -8.81
N LEU A 60 -65.52 9.19 -7.49
CA LEU A 60 -64.80 8.06 -6.89
C LEU A 60 -65.48 6.70 -7.20
N THR A 61 -66.78 6.66 -7.45
CA THR A 61 -67.50 5.44 -7.78
C THR A 61 -67.71 5.23 -9.27
N SER A 62 -67.28 6.18 -10.12
CA SER A 62 -67.36 6.02 -11.58
C SER A 62 -66.42 4.90 -12.05
N SER A 63 -66.85 4.09 -13.02
CA SER A 63 -66.04 3.00 -13.55
C SER A 63 -64.71 3.49 -14.14
N LYS A 64 -64.66 4.69 -14.71
CA LYS A 64 -63.43 5.33 -15.21
C LYS A 64 -62.46 5.68 -14.08
N PHE A 65 -62.97 6.16 -12.91
CA PHE A 65 -62.11 6.48 -11.76
C PHE A 65 -61.64 5.20 -11.05
N LYS A 66 -62.44 4.15 -11.00
CA LYS A 66 -62.01 2.85 -10.44
C LYS A 66 -60.87 2.25 -11.26
N HIS A 67 -60.92 2.32 -12.57
CA HIS A 67 -59.85 1.80 -13.43
C HIS A 67 -58.59 2.66 -13.44
N SER A 68 -58.74 3.99 -13.44
CA SER A 68 -57.63 4.95 -13.38
C SER A 68 -57.00 4.96 -11.97
N GLY A 69 -57.82 5.02 -10.89
CA GLY A 69 -57.33 4.97 -9.53
C GLY A 69 -56.65 3.64 -9.17
N LEU A 70 -57.18 2.52 -9.67
CA LEU A 70 -56.53 1.21 -9.49
C LEU A 70 -55.17 1.15 -10.22
N ALA A 71 -55.11 1.69 -11.43
CA ALA A 71 -53.83 1.77 -12.17
C ALA A 71 -52.78 2.63 -11.45
N THR A 72 -53.20 3.79 -10.89
CA THR A 72 -52.30 4.64 -10.11
C THR A 72 -51.83 3.94 -8.82
N VAL A 73 -52.74 3.27 -8.10
CA VAL A 73 -52.35 2.48 -6.91
C VAL A 73 -51.38 1.35 -7.28
N PHE A 74 -51.64 0.62 -8.36
CA PHE A 74 -50.69 -0.40 -8.83
C PHE A 74 -49.34 0.18 -9.24
N SER A 75 -49.32 1.35 -9.88
CA SER A 75 -48.04 2.03 -10.23
C SER A 75 -47.30 2.47 -8.95
N CYS A 76 -47.98 3.01 -7.96
CA CYS A 76 -47.37 3.39 -6.67
C CYS A 76 -46.86 2.16 -5.91
N VAL A 77 -47.62 1.07 -5.88
CA VAL A 77 -47.17 -0.21 -5.27
C VAL A 77 -46.00 -0.78 -6.02
N PHE A 78 -45.99 -0.73 -7.35
CA PHE A 78 -44.85 -1.20 -8.16
C PHE A 78 -43.58 -0.40 -7.85
N VAL A 79 -43.68 0.93 -7.82
CA VAL A 79 -42.53 1.80 -7.45
C VAL A 79 -42.06 1.49 -6.01
N ALA A 80 -43.00 1.34 -5.06
CA ALA A 80 -42.65 0.97 -3.70
C ALA A 80 -41.96 -0.43 -3.61
N VAL A 81 -42.42 -1.39 -4.40
CA VAL A 81 -41.78 -2.73 -4.49
C VAL A 81 -40.39 -2.62 -5.11
N VAL A 82 -40.21 -1.83 -6.15
CA VAL A 82 -38.89 -1.61 -6.77
C VAL A 82 -37.93 -0.96 -5.77
N ILE A 83 -38.39 0.06 -5.02
CA ILE A 83 -37.57 0.68 -3.97
C ILE A 83 -37.24 -0.34 -2.88
N LEU A 84 -38.22 -1.12 -2.43
CA LEU A 84 -38.00 -2.14 -1.40
C LEU A 84 -37.01 -3.22 -1.85
N VAL A 85 -37.16 -3.70 -3.10
CA VAL A 85 -36.24 -4.68 -3.68
C VAL A 85 -34.82 -4.09 -3.77
N ASN A 86 -34.68 -2.83 -4.18
CA ASN A 86 -33.40 -2.17 -4.27
C ASN A 86 -32.73 -2.02 -2.90
N VAL A 87 -33.49 -1.61 -1.88
CA VAL A 87 -32.99 -1.52 -0.49
C VAL A 87 -32.62 -2.90 0.06
N LEU A 88 -33.48 -3.92 -0.16
CA LEU A 88 -33.18 -5.29 0.28
C LEU A 88 -31.97 -5.87 -0.46
N PHE A 89 -31.81 -5.58 -1.76
CA PHE A 89 -30.66 -6.00 -2.53
C PHE A 89 -29.39 -5.32 -2.05
N GLY A 90 -29.42 -4.00 -1.76
CA GLY A 90 -28.32 -3.27 -1.16
C GLY A 90 -27.87 -3.91 0.17
N MET A 91 -28.81 -4.13 1.10
CA MET A 91 -28.54 -4.80 2.38
C MET A 91 -28.01 -6.23 2.22
N LEU A 92 -28.38 -6.91 1.13
CA LEU A 92 -27.92 -8.28 0.84
C LEU A 92 -26.48 -8.24 0.30
N VAL A 93 -26.15 -7.29 -0.57
CA VAL A 93 -24.81 -7.08 -1.11
C VAL A 93 -23.83 -6.72 0.01
N ASP A 94 -24.26 -5.86 0.96
CA ASP A 94 -23.44 -5.50 2.14
C ASP A 94 -23.13 -6.71 3.04
N ARG A 95 -24.00 -7.72 3.04
CA ARG A 95 -23.81 -8.94 3.85
C ARG A 95 -23.18 -10.10 3.11
N ILE A 96 -23.23 -10.10 1.79
CA ILE A 96 -22.73 -11.16 0.92
C ILE A 96 -21.91 -10.50 -0.19
N PRO A 97 -20.60 -10.19 0.08
CA PRO A 97 -19.73 -9.52 -0.88
C PRO A 97 -19.62 -10.23 -2.23
N ALA A 98 -19.85 -11.54 -2.27
CA ALA A 98 -19.93 -12.33 -3.51
C ALA A 98 -21.03 -11.87 -4.48
N LEU A 99 -22.01 -11.07 -4.02
CA LEU A 99 -23.04 -10.47 -4.88
C LEU A 99 -22.63 -9.09 -5.42
N SER A 100 -21.51 -8.53 -5.00
CA SER A 100 -20.94 -7.31 -5.57
C SER A 100 -20.15 -7.66 -6.82
N PHE A 101 -20.57 -7.14 -7.98
CA PHE A 101 -19.85 -7.31 -9.23
C PHE A 101 -19.00 -6.06 -9.48
N ASP A 102 -17.70 -6.23 -9.56
CA ASP A 102 -16.81 -5.18 -9.99
C ASP A 102 -16.95 -5.02 -11.51
N LEU A 103 -17.47 -3.87 -11.93
CA LEU A 103 -17.69 -3.53 -13.35
C LEU A 103 -16.63 -2.56 -13.88
N THR A 104 -15.61 -2.26 -13.09
CA THR A 104 -14.48 -1.45 -13.56
C THR A 104 -13.68 -2.22 -14.62
N ALA A 105 -13.00 -1.50 -15.52
CA ALA A 105 -12.26 -2.09 -16.62
C ALA A 105 -11.25 -3.14 -16.15
N ASP A 106 -10.53 -2.82 -15.08
CA ASP A 106 -9.40 -3.58 -14.57
C ASP A 106 -9.73 -4.29 -13.25
N GLN A 107 -11.02 -4.34 -12.88
CA GLN A 107 -11.50 -4.95 -11.63
C GLN A 107 -10.78 -4.39 -10.38
N VAL A 108 -10.56 -3.09 -10.36
CA VAL A 108 -9.77 -2.35 -9.35
C VAL A 108 -10.23 -2.55 -7.90
N ASN A 109 -11.48 -2.96 -7.70
CA ASN A 109 -12.06 -3.26 -6.40
C ASN A 109 -12.22 -4.78 -6.17
N SER A 110 -11.49 -5.62 -6.90
CA SER A 110 -11.51 -7.08 -6.74
C SER A 110 -10.13 -7.57 -6.36
N LEU A 111 -10.08 -8.59 -5.51
CA LEU A 111 -8.82 -9.26 -5.20
C LEU A 111 -8.33 -10.05 -6.41
N SER A 112 -7.03 -10.00 -6.67
CA SER A 112 -6.37 -10.87 -7.63
C SER A 112 -6.48 -12.34 -7.21
N GLU A 113 -6.21 -13.26 -8.13
CA GLU A 113 -6.20 -14.70 -7.82
C GLU A 113 -5.11 -15.05 -6.80
N ASP A 114 -3.99 -14.32 -6.81
CA ASP A 114 -2.91 -14.54 -5.86
C ASP A 114 -3.26 -13.96 -4.49
N ALA A 115 -3.90 -12.79 -4.43
CA ALA A 115 -4.45 -12.24 -3.19
C ALA A 115 -5.44 -13.22 -2.51
N LYS A 116 -6.31 -13.87 -3.29
CA LYS A 116 -7.22 -14.89 -2.76
C LYS A 116 -6.48 -16.11 -2.22
N LYS A 117 -5.45 -16.61 -2.94
CA LYS A 117 -4.64 -17.74 -2.46
C LYS A 117 -3.96 -17.41 -1.13
N VAL A 118 -3.40 -16.19 -1.00
CA VAL A 118 -2.78 -15.75 0.25
C VAL A 118 -3.84 -15.65 1.34
N ALA A 119 -4.98 -15.01 1.08
CA ALA A 119 -6.08 -14.93 2.03
C ALA A 119 -6.53 -16.31 2.52
N ASP A 120 -6.73 -17.28 1.60
CA ASP A 120 -7.12 -18.66 1.93
C ASP A 120 -6.06 -19.40 2.76
N SER A 121 -4.79 -19.04 2.61
CA SER A 121 -3.67 -19.67 3.33
C SER A 121 -3.54 -19.23 4.79
N VAL A 122 -4.12 -18.11 5.17
CA VAL A 122 -4.05 -17.54 6.53
C VAL A 122 -4.74 -18.46 7.54
N LYS A 123 -4.00 -18.86 8.57
CA LYS A 123 -4.48 -19.78 9.64
C LYS A 123 -4.48 -19.15 11.02
N GLU A 124 -3.90 -17.97 11.16
CA GLU A 124 -3.84 -17.20 12.40
C GLU A 124 -4.57 -15.86 12.23
N ASP A 125 -4.94 -15.25 13.35
CA ASP A 125 -5.70 -14.00 13.29
C ASP A 125 -4.80 -12.85 12.80
N VAL A 126 -5.26 -12.18 11.75
CA VAL A 126 -4.63 -10.99 11.14
C VAL A 126 -5.60 -9.82 11.25
N SER A 127 -5.10 -8.70 11.73
CA SER A 127 -5.86 -7.45 11.83
C SER A 127 -5.29 -6.41 10.88
N ILE A 128 -6.15 -5.85 10.04
CA ILE A 128 -5.84 -4.73 9.16
C ILE A 128 -6.41 -3.47 9.80
N TYR A 129 -5.57 -2.55 10.22
CA TYR A 129 -5.95 -1.26 10.79
C TYR A 129 -5.70 -0.16 9.77
N ILE A 130 -6.76 0.47 9.27
CA ILE A 130 -6.66 1.60 8.35
C ILE A 130 -6.70 2.87 9.18
N ILE A 131 -5.63 3.66 9.13
CA ILE A 131 -5.52 4.89 9.94
C ILE A 131 -6.29 6.01 9.26
N GLY A 132 -7.47 6.28 9.80
CA GLY A 132 -8.44 7.25 9.28
C GLY A 132 -9.85 6.89 9.69
N SER A 133 -10.78 7.86 9.67
CA SER A 133 -12.18 7.57 9.91
C SER A 133 -12.79 6.78 8.75
N GLU A 134 -13.74 5.89 9.02
CA GLU A 134 -14.42 5.10 7.98
C GLU A 134 -15.08 6.00 6.93
N ASP A 135 -15.71 7.09 7.36
CA ASP A 135 -16.35 8.04 6.46
C ASP A 135 -15.36 8.73 5.52
N ASP A 136 -14.17 9.10 5.99
CA ASP A 136 -13.15 9.77 5.20
C ASP A 136 -12.48 8.81 4.20
N VAL A 137 -12.21 7.57 4.64
CA VAL A 137 -11.61 6.53 3.81
C VAL A 137 -12.59 6.10 2.71
N MET A 138 -13.80 5.66 3.11
CA MET A 138 -14.78 5.10 2.17
C MET A 138 -15.45 6.16 1.30
N GLY A 139 -15.47 7.41 1.77
CA GLY A 139 -16.02 8.57 1.06
C GLY A 139 -15.04 9.23 0.08
N ASP A 140 -13.85 8.69 -0.12
CA ASP A 140 -12.76 9.29 -0.92
C ASP A 140 -12.43 10.73 -0.48
N VAL A 141 -12.52 11.04 0.81
CA VAL A 141 -12.16 12.37 1.35
C VAL A 141 -10.64 12.50 1.45
N LEU A 142 -9.99 11.42 1.91
CA LEU A 142 -8.54 11.36 1.97
C LEU A 142 -7.94 11.45 0.56
N TYR A 143 -6.94 12.31 0.42
CA TYR A 143 -6.19 12.53 -0.83
C TYR A 143 -7.06 12.93 -2.05
N SER A 144 -8.30 13.37 -1.84
CA SER A 144 -9.22 13.81 -2.90
C SER A 144 -8.67 14.95 -3.77
N SER A 145 -7.85 15.85 -3.18
CA SER A 145 -7.18 16.94 -3.88
C SER A 145 -6.18 16.46 -4.94
N TYR A 146 -5.68 15.24 -4.82
CA TYR A 146 -4.80 14.60 -5.78
C TYR A 146 -5.55 13.73 -6.80
N GLY A 147 -6.88 13.63 -6.69
CA GLY A 147 -7.70 12.75 -7.53
C GLY A 147 -7.53 11.26 -7.24
N MET A 148 -6.92 10.91 -6.11
CA MET A 148 -6.68 9.54 -5.69
C MET A 148 -7.96 8.90 -5.15
N LYS A 149 -8.20 7.64 -5.49
CA LYS A 149 -9.34 6.83 -5.00
C LYS A 149 -8.92 6.00 -3.79
N TYR A 150 -8.78 6.68 -2.64
CA TYR A 150 -8.31 6.04 -1.42
C TYR A 150 -9.31 5.01 -0.84
N SER A 151 -10.58 5.09 -1.19
CA SER A 151 -11.60 4.09 -0.82
C SER A 151 -11.27 2.65 -1.26
N GLN A 152 -10.39 2.48 -2.24
CA GLN A 152 -9.90 1.17 -2.66
C GLN A 152 -9.21 0.41 -1.51
N VAL A 153 -8.49 1.12 -0.64
CA VAL A 153 -7.85 0.53 0.55
C VAL A 153 -8.91 -0.12 1.44
N GLY A 154 -9.99 0.60 1.73
CA GLY A 154 -11.11 0.07 2.52
C GLY A 154 -11.82 -1.09 1.84
N TYR A 155 -12.14 -0.96 0.56
CA TYR A 155 -12.85 -2.01 -0.19
C TYR A 155 -12.04 -3.31 -0.30
N LEU A 156 -10.77 -3.24 -0.66
CA LEU A 156 -9.92 -4.42 -0.80
C LEU A 156 -9.64 -5.07 0.56
N SER A 157 -9.37 -4.28 1.61
CA SER A 157 -9.23 -4.80 2.97
C SER A 157 -10.49 -5.55 3.43
N GLN A 158 -11.69 -5.00 3.20
CA GLN A 158 -12.95 -5.67 3.53
C GLN A 158 -13.14 -6.95 2.72
N LYS A 159 -12.64 -7.04 1.48
CA LYS A 159 -12.70 -8.26 0.69
C LYS A 159 -11.76 -9.34 1.22
N PHE A 160 -10.57 -8.99 1.70
CA PHE A 160 -9.70 -9.93 2.42
C PHE A 160 -10.41 -10.51 3.64
N ALA A 161 -11.06 -9.67 4.45
CA ALA A 161 -11.84 -10.13 5.61
C ALA A 161 -13.08 -10.96 5.23
N ALA A 162 -13.64 -10.75 4.04
CA ALA A 162 -14.75 -11.56 3.54
C ALA A 162 -14.29 -12.93 3.00
N GLU A 163 -13.08 -13.01 2.46
CA GLU A 163 -12.49 -14.25 1.94
C GLU A 163 -12.08 -15.18 3.09
N ASN A 164 -11.47 -14.67 4.15
CA ASN A 164 -11.03 -15.48 5.30
C ASN A 164 -11.45 -14.86 6.63
N SER A 165 -12.13 -15.63 7.47
CA SER A 165 -12.63 -15.21 8.79
C SER A 165 -11.53 -14.92 9.84
N HIS A 166 -10.28 -15.32 9.59
CA HIS A 166 -9.13 -14.96 10.39
C HIS A 166 -8.64 -13.53 10.11
N ILE A 167 -9.06 -12.92 9.01
CA ILE A 167 -8.68 -11.56 8.66
C ILE A 167 -9.78 -10.60 9.11
N SER A 168 -9.42 -9.56 9.85
CA SER A 168 -10.33 -8.53 10.33
C SER A 168 -9.87 -7.15 9.88
N VAL A 169 -10.83 -6.21 9.71
CA VAL A 169 -10.56 -4.83 9.30
C VAL A 169 -11.13 -3.86 10.31
N GLN A 170 -10.37 -2.84 10.69
CA GLN A 170 -10.79 -1.79 11.59
C GLN A 170 -10.31 -0.44 11.05
N PHE A 171 -11.18 0.57 11.14
CA PHE A 171 -10.82 1.95 10.85
C PHE A 171 -10.45 2.65 12.17
N ILE A 172 -9.28 3.25 12.22
CA ILE A 172 -8.73 3.91 13.41
C ILE A 172 -8.64 5.40 13.13
N ASP A 173 -9.61 6.14 13.63
CA ASP A 173 -9.58 7.59 13.63
C ASP A 173 -8.54 8.08 14.66
N PRO A 174 -7.44 8.73 14.23
CA PRO A 174 -6.37 9.19 15.12
C PRO A 174 -6.84 10.12 16.23
N ASP A 175 -7.79 10.99 15.93
CA ASP A 175 -8.32 11.97 16.89
C ASP A 175 -9.12 11.30 18.00
N SER A 176 -9.82 10.21 17.66
CA SER A 176 -10.66 9.46 18.59
C SER A 176 -9.92 8.35 19.32
N ASN A 177 -8.77 7.89 18.81
CA ASN A 177 -8.04 6.72 19.31
C ASN A 177 -6.55 6.99 19.58
N PRO A 178 -6.18 8.03 20.36
CA PRO A 178 -4.76 8.37 20.62
C PRO A 178 -4.02 7.25 21.36
N GLY A 179 -4.72 6.41 22.12
CA GLY A 179 -4.14 5.27 22.83
C GLY A 179 -3.68 4.15 21.88
N PHE A 180 -4.34 3.99 20.74
CA PHE A 180 -3.91 3.04 19.70
C PHE A 180 -2.57 3.49 19.10
N LEU A 181 -2.48 4.76 18.68
CA LEU A 181 -1.25 5.30 18.10
C LEU A 181 -0.07 5.24 19.08
N SER A 182 -0.33 5.44 20.37
CA SER A 182 0.72 5.34 21.40
C SER A 182 1.30 3.93 21.55
N LYS A 183 0.53 2.88 21.22
CA LYS A 183 1.02 1.48 21.21
C LYS A 183 2.07 1.27 20.11
N TYR A 184 1.97 2.00 19.03
CA TYR A 184 2.85 1.91 17.85
C TYR A 184 3.62 3.21 17.64
N SER A 185 4.14 3.81 18.73
CA SER A 185 4.83 5.11 18.70
C SER A 185 6.13 5.08 17.87
N GLU A 186 6.76 3.91 17.74
CA GLU A 186 7.98 3.72 16.94
C GLU A 186 7.67 3.75 15.43
N ASP A 187 6.48 3.33 15.05
CA ASP A 187 6.04 3.27 13.65
C ASP A 187 5.57 4.62 13.08
N ASN A 188 5.45 5.65 13.92
CA ASN A 188 5.00 7.00 13.53
C ASN A 188 3.73 7.00 12.67
N LEU A 189 2.72 6.21 13.07
CA LEU A 189 1.48 6.05 12.32
C LEU A 189 0.76 7.38 12.07
N ASP A 190 0.42 7.65 10.81
CA ASP A 190 -0.32 8.84 10.39
C ASP A 190 -1.52 8.47 9.51
N THR A 191 -2.43 9.42 9.33
CA THR A 191 -3.63 9.24 8.51
C THR A 191 -3.27 8.83 7.07
N GLY A 192 -3.90 7.77 6.61
CA GLY A 192 -3.66 7.18 5.29
C GLY A 192 -2.60 6.07 5.29
N MET A 193 -2.07 5.68 6.44
CA MET A 193 -1.27 4.46 6.58
C MET A 193 -2.16 3.27 6.91
N VAL A 194 -1.66 2.08 6.64
CA VAL A 194 -2.33 0.82 6.99
C VAL A 194 -1.36 -0.03 7.81
N LEU A 195 -1.77 -0.39 9.02
CA LEU A 195 -1.05 -1.32 9.87
C LEU A 195 -1.67 -2.71 9.74
N ILE A 196 -0.89 -3.71 9.37
CA ILE A 196 -1.29 -5.11 9.34
C ILE A 196 -0.55 -5.84 10.46
N GLU A 197 -1.28 -6.51 11.35
CA GLU A 197 -0.73 -7.17 12.55
C GLU A 197 -1.21 -8.61 12.64
N SER A 198 -0.29 -9.52 12.94
CA SER A 198 -0.58 -10.89 13.39
C SER A 198 -0.13 -11.09 14.83
N SER A 199 -0.23 -12.32 15.34
CA SER A 199 0.35 -12.67 16.65
C SER A 199 1.88 -12.63 16.68
N ARG A 200 2.54 -12.61 15.52
CA ARG A 200 3.99 -12.74 15.37
C ARG A 200 4.67 -11.39 15.15
N ARG A 201 4.11 -10.59 14.28
CA ARG A 201 4.68 -9.29 13.87
C ARG A 201 3.64 -8.37 13.26
N HIS A 202 4.03 -7.14 13.04
CA HIS A 202 3.23 -6.19 12.27
C HIS A 202 4.04 -5.57 11.13
N ARG A 203 3.34 -4.99 10.17
CA ARG A 203 3.90 -4.20 9.07
C ARG A 203 3.04 -2.98 8.83
N VAL A 204 3.68 -1.84 8.58
CA VAL A 204 3.03 -0.59 8.20
C VAL A 204 3.20 -0.38 6.71
N LEU A 205 2.11 -0.05 6.04
CA LEU A 205 2.10 0.39 4.65
C LEU A 205 1.83 1.89 4.62
N THR A 206 2.70 2.61 3.97
CA THR A 206 2.54 4.05 3.72
C THR A 206 1.67 4.30 2.49
N VAL A 207 1.30 5.55 2.24
CA VAL A 207 0.54 5.91 1.05
C VAL A 207 1.32 5.61 -0.24
N THR A 208 2.63 5.70 -0.21
CA THR A 208 3.52 5.40 -1.35
C THR A 208 3.66 3.91 -1.63
N ASP A 209 3.44 3.05 -0.64
CA ASP A 209 3.34 1.59 -0.83
C ASP A 209 2.00 1.20 -1.47
N LEU A 210 0.96 1.97 -1.16
CA LEU A 210 -0.41 1.72 -1.63
C LEU A 210 -0.69 2.33 -3.01
N PHE A 211 -0.01 3.42 -3.38
CA PHE A 211 -0.23 4.14 -4.62
C PHE A 211 1.08 4.63 -5.23
N SER A 212 1.29 4.38 -6.51
CA SER A 212 2.39 4.98 -7.26
C SER A 212 1.91 6.21 -8.04
N ILE A 213 2.83 7.15 -8.25
CA ILE A 213 2.58 8.40 -8.96
C ILE A 213 3.52 8.43 -10.17
N GLU A 214 2.97 8.55 -11.36
CA GLU A 214 3.74 8.73 -12.58
C GLU A 214 3.46 10.11 -13.18
N GLN A 215 4.50 10.82 -13.58
CA GLN A 215 4.37 12.10 -14.26
C GLN A 215 4.56 11.92 -15.76
N ASP A 216 3.56 12.33 -16.54
CA ASP A 216 3.72 12.41 -18.00
C ASP A 216 4.77 13.48 -18.34
N SER A 217 5.88 13.03 -18.92
CA SER A 217 7.01 13.89 -19.30
C SER A 217 6.63 14.93 -20.37
N THR A 218 5.52 14.71 -21.11
CA THR A 218 5.10 15.57 -22.23
C THR A 218 4.18 16.70 -21.78
N TYR A 219 3.26 16.41 -20.84
CA TYR A 219 2.21 17.35 -20.42
C TYR A 219 2.31 17.73 -18.93
N GLY A 220 3.18 17.09 -18.16
CA GLY A 220 3.37 17.36 -16.74
C GLY A 220 2.20 16.93 -15.85
N ASN A 221 1.26 16.15 -16.39
CA ASN A 221 0.14 15.60 -15.63
C ASN A 221 0.61 14.43 -14.77
N TYR A 222 0.01 14.30 -13.57
CA TYR A 222 0.24 13.16 -12.70
C TYR A 222 -0.84 12.12 -12.86
N THR A 223 -0.45 10.87 -13.03
CA THR A 223 -1.35 9.70 -13.02
C THR A 223 -1.07 8.88 -11.78
N TYR A 224 -2.14 8.52 -11.06
CA TYR A 224 -2.06 7.72 -9.85
C TYR A 224 -2.46 6.28 -10.15
N TYR A 225 -1.64 5.34 -9.74
CA TYR A 225 -1.88 3.92 -9.90
C TYR A 225 -2.06 3.26 -8.54
N SER A 226 -3.06 2.40 -8.41
CA SER A 226 -3.28 1.58 -7.22
C SER A 226 -2.34 0.37 -7.22
N MET A 227 -1.67 0.17 -6.12
CA MET A 227 -0.91 -1.05 -5.79
C MET A 227 -1.51 -1.74 -4.55
N VAL A 228 -2.71 -1.32 -4.14
CA VAL A 228 -3.33 -1.75 -2.87
C VAL A 228 -3.49 -3.26 -2.78
N ASP A 229 -3.88 -3.93 -3.88
CA ASP A 229 -4.05 -5.40 -3.89
C ASP A 229 -2.74 -6.13 -3.60
N SER A 230 -1.64 -5.75 -4.29
CA SER A 230 -0.32 -6.34 -4.06
C SER A 230 0.23 -5.98 -2.69
N ALA A 231 0.16 -4.71 -2.29
CA ALA A 231 0.71 -4.25 -1.01
C ALA A 231 0.04 -4.93 0.19
N LEU A 232 -1.28 -5.03 0.20
CA LEU A 232 -2.01 -5.76 1.25
C LEU A 232 -1.69 -7.25 1.24
N THR A 233 -1.60 -7.86 0.05
CA THR A 233 -1.30 -9.28 -0.10
C THR A 233 0.09 -9.60 0.45
N ASP A 234 1.09 -8.82 0.04
CA ASP A 234 2.48 -9.00 0.50
C ASP A 234 2.59 -8.78 2.01
N ALA A 235 1.92 -7.76 2.56
CA ALA A 235 1.95 -7.50 3.98
C ALA A 235 1.25 -8.60 4.81
N ILE A 236 0.07 -9.09 4.37
CA ILE A 236 -0.62 -10.21 5.02
C ILE A 236 0.26 -11.47 4.99
N ASN A 237 0.84 -11.79 3.84
CA ASN A 237 1.74 -12.92 3.71
C ASN A 237 2.94 -12.79 4.67
N GLN A 238 3.59 -11.65 4.67
CA GLN A 238 4.78 -11.38 5.49
C GLN A 238 4.52 -11.48 6.99
N VAL A 239 3.38 -10.95 7.49
CA VAL A 239 3.06 -11.04 8.91
C VAL A 239 2.66 -12.46 9.36
N THR A 240 2.29 -13.33 8.43
CA THR A 240 1.88 -14.72 8.70
C THR A 240 2.97 -15.77 8.47
N LEU A 241 4.10 -15.38 7.84
CA LEU A 241 5.23 -16.29 7.65
C LEU A 241 5.76 -16.81 9.00
N GLU A 242 6.10 -18.09 9.08
CA GLU A 242 6.69 -18.67 10.29
C GLU A 242 8.09 -18.10 10.55
N THR A 243 8.88 -17.94 9.51
CA THR A 243 10.21 -17.34 9.55
C THR A 243 10.33 -16.32 8.44
N VAL A 244 10.84 -15.13 8.75
CA VAL A 244 11.23 -14.12 7.75
C VAL A 244 12.75 -14.04 7.73
N PRO A 245 13.35 -13.78 6.58
CA PRO A 245 14.77 -13.49 6.51
C PRO A 245 15.05 -12.17 7.25
N ILE A 246 16.11 -12.14 8.04
CA ILE A 246 16.54 -10.94 8.76
C ILE A 246 17.77 -10.39 8.05
N ALA A 247 17.74 -9.08 7.72
CA ALA A 247 18.88 -8.29 7.34
C ALA A 247 19.31 -7.44 8.55
N ALA A 248 20.48 -7.73 9.11
CA ALA A 248 21.00 -7.06 10.28
C ALA A 248 22.08 -6.05 9.88
N PHE A 249 21.87 -4.78 10.22
CA PHE A 249 22.81 -3.69 9.96
C PHE A 249 23.63 -3.44 11.21
N GLU A 250 24.96 -3.58 11.05
CA GLU A 250 25.89 -3.28 12.13
C GLU A 250 26.01 -1.77 12.32
N THR A 251 25.99 -1.34 13.59
CA THR A 251 26.12 0.05 14.03
C THR A 251 27.14 0.12 15.18
N GLY A 252 27.80 1.25 15.31
CA GLY A 252 28.76 1.44 16.41
C GLY A 252 30.19 1.68 15.95
N HIS A 253 30.47 1.54 14.64
CA HIS A 253 31.78 1.79 14.03
C HIS A 253 31.80 3.07 13.19
N GLN A 254 30.89 4.03 13.46
CA GLN A 254 30.77 5.31 12.77
C GLN A 254 30.56 5.12 11.26
N GLU A 255 29.62 4.29 10.91
CA GLU A 255 29.27 3.89 9.55
C GLU A 255 28.94 5.13 8.71
N MET A 256 29.42 5.17 7.48
CA MET A 256 29.14 6.28 6.56
C MET A 256 27.71 6.28 6.06
N LEU A 257 27.08 5.09 5.98
CA LEU A 257 25.65 4.94 5.75
C LEU A 257 25.00 4.45 7.04
N SER A 258 24.01 5.18 7.51
CA SER A 258 23.28 4.83 8.71
C SER A 258 21.87 5.43 8.68
N SER A 259 20.98 4.91 9.53
CA SER A 259 19.65 5.47 9.76
C SER A 259 19.73 6.90 10.30
N GLU A 260 20.71 7.21 11.16
CA GLU A 260 20.93 8.53 11.72
C GLU A 260 21.22 9.59 10.65
N SER A 261 21.98 9.24 9.61
CA SER A 261 22.27 10.15 8.49
C SER A 261 21.17 10.14 7.41
N ASN A 262 20.17 9.28 7.54
CA ASN A 262 19.05 9.12 6.62
C ASN A 262 19.47 8.93 5.14
N ASN A 263 20.59 8.27 4.92
CA ASN A 263 21.13 8.01 3.58
C ASN A 263 21.10 6.52 3.17
N ILE A 264 20.68 5.63 4.08
CA ILE A 264 20.54 4.19 3.88
C ILE A 264 19.09 3.74 3.67
N SER A 265 18.12 4.65 3.78
CA SER A 265 16.69 4.34 3.77
C SER A 265 16.24 3.53 2.55
N SER A 266 16.80 3.81 1.36
CA SER A 266 16.44 3.07 0.15
C SER A 266 16.87 1.60 0.18
N VAL A 267 17.97 1.28 0.87
CA VAL A 267 18.40 -0.12 1.06
C VAL A 267 17.46 -0.82 2.03
N TYR A 268 17.01 -0.13 3.09
CA TYR A 268 16.02 -0.67 4.02
C TYR A 268 14.70 -0.95 3.29
N THR A 269 14.18 0.04 2.56
CA THR A 269 12.98 -0.13 1.74
C THR A 269 13.12 -1.30 0.75
N LEU A 270 14.25 -1.40 0.06
CA LEU A 270 14.53 -2.49 -0.88
C LEU A 270 14.45 -3.88 -0.20
N LEU A 271 15.02 -4.02 0.98
CA LEU A 271 14.99 -5.26 1.75
C LEU A 271 13.59 -5.57 2.27
N GLU A 272 12.90 -4.58 2.84
CA GLU A 272 11.54 -4.71 3.35
C GLU A 272 10.53 -5.06 2.25
N GLU A 273 10.64 -4.44 1.07
CA GLU A 273 9.83 -4.79 -0.11
C GLU A 273 10.05 -6.23 -0.58
N ASN A 274 11.23 -6.80 -0.30
CA ASN A 274 11.53 -8.19 -0.57
C ASN A 274 11.24 -9.12 0.61
N GLY A 275 10.59 -8.64 1.64
CA GLY A 275 10.12 -9.43 2.76
C GLY A 275 11.16 -9.71 3.85
N PHE A 276 12.27 -8.98 3.87
CA PHE A 276 13.20 -9.03 4.99
C PHE A 276 12.68 -8.21 6.17
N GLU A 277 12.94 -8.67 7.35
CA GLU A 277 12.91 -7.86 8.56
C GLU A 277 14.27 -7.15 8.68
N VAL A 278 14.27 -5.82 8.71
CA VAL A 278 15.49 -5.02 8.86
C VAL A 278 15.68 -4.68 10.33
N VAL A 279 16.83 -5.04 10.89
CA VAL A 279 17.18 -4.75 12.27
C VAL A 279 18.56 -4.10 12.34
N GLU A 280 18.76 -3.22 13.31
CA GLU A 280 20.08 -2.69 13.67
C GLU A 280 20.60 -3.40 14.91
N PHE A 281 21.91 -3.61 14.98
CA PHE A 281 22.59 -4.17 16.16
C PHE A 281 23.98 -3.57 16.29
N ASN A 282 24.53 -3.59 17.51
CA ASN A 282 25.87 -3.09 17.79
C ASN A 282 26.76 -4.24 18.27
N SER A 283 27.72 -4.66 17.43
CA SER A 283 28.60 -5.80 17.67
C SER A 283 29.47 -5.65 18.92
N LEU A 284 29.73 -4.42 19.39
CA LEU A 284 30.46 -4.16 20.63
C LEU A 284 29.67 -4.62 21.88
N THR A 285 28.35 -4.52 21.85
CA THR A 285 27.48 -4.75 23.01
C THR A 285 26.52 -5.92 22.86
N GLU A 286 26.31 -6.38 21.64
CA GLU A 286 25.32 -7.39 21.28
C GLU A 286 25.95 -8.51 20.46
N ASP A 287 25.28 -9.64 20.42
CA ASP A 287 25.59 -10.71 19.48
C ASP A 287 24.86 -10.50 18.16
N VAL A 288 25.36 -11.10 17.08
CA VAL A 288 24.65 -11.09 15.80
C VAL A 288 23.27 -11.73 15.98
N PRO A 289 22.18 -11.12 15.47
CA PRO A 289 20.83 -11.68 15.59
C PRO A 289 20.76 -13.12 15.08
N GLU A 290 20.23 -14.05 15.87
CA GLU A 290 20.31 -15.51 15.65
C GLU A 290 19.84 -15.95 14.26
N ASN A 291 18.74 -15.36 13.79
CA ASN A 291 18.12 -15.70 12.49
C ASN A 291 18.54 -14.74 11.35
N ALA A 292 19.54 -13.90 11.55
CA ALA A 292 20.06 -13.07 10.47
C ALA A 292 20.58 -13.94 9.32
N GLN A 293 20.20 -13.60 8.10
CA GLN A 293 20.70 -14.21 6.88
C GLN A 293 21.65 -13.28 6.13
N LEU A 294 21.45 -11.98 6.26
CA LEU A 294 22.31 -10.94 5.71
C LEU A 294 22.80 -10.04 6.83
N LEU A 295 24.10 -9.89 6.96
CA LEU A 295 24.75 -8.92 7.82
C LEU A 295 25.36 -7.82 6.93
N VAL A 296 25.07 -6.56 7.23
CA VAL A 296 25.55 -5.41 6.43
C VAL A 296 26.44 -4.51 7.28
N LEU A 297 27.68 -4.30 6.81
CA LEU A 297 28.67 -3.39 7.38
C LEU A 297 28.83 -2.21 6.40
N ALA A 298 28.16 -1.11 6.68
CA ALA A 298 27.94 -0.01 5.73
C ALA A 298 29.05 1.06 5.80
N ALA A 299 30.24 0.73 5.37
CA ALA A 299 31.45 1.55 5.41
C ALA A 299 31.81 2.05 6.82
N PRO A 300 32.22 1.16 7.74
CA PRO A 300 32.66 1.52 9.09
C PRO A 300 33.93 2.40 9.03
N ASN A 301 34.00 3.43 9.88
CA ASN A 301 35.18 4.29 10.00
C ASN A 301 36.09 3.90 11.16
N THR A 302 35.66 2.98 12.02
CA THR A 302 36.43 2.44 13.14
C THR A 302 36.61 0.94 12.91
N ASP A 303 37.85 0.44 13.13
CA ASP A 303 38.16 -0.98 12.92
C ASP A 303 37.54 -1.85 14.02
N TYR A 304 37.22 -3.07 13.66
CA TYR A 304 36.66 -4.09 14.55
C TYR A 304 37.71 -4.68 15.48
N THR A 305 37.30 -5.03 16.67
CA THR A 305 38.11 -5.81 17.60
C THR A 305 38.15 -7.28 17.16
N GLN A 306 39.11 -8.04 17.68
CA GLN A 306 39.17 -9.48 17.41
C GLN A 306 37.91 -10.22 17.93
N ASP A 307 37.40 -9.82 19.10
CA ASP A 307 36.18 -10.42 19.71
C ASP A 307 34.94 -10.24 18.82
N GLU A 308 34.83 -9.11 18.12
CA GLU A 308 33.72 -8.85 17.20
C GLU A 308 33.85 -9.67 15.94
N LEU A 309 35.06 -9.78 15.38
CA LEU A 309 35.31 -10.63 14.20
C LEU A 309 35.07 -12.11 14.50
N GLU A 310 35.39 -12.57 15.74
CA GLU A 310 35.04 -13.92 16.19
C GLU A 310 33.51 -14.15 16.21
N LYS A 311 32.69 -13.13 16.50
CA LYS A 311 31.23 -13.23 16.37
C LYS A 311 30.81 -13.39 14.92
N PHE A 312 31.45 -12.67 13.98
CA PHE A 312 31.15 -12.79 12.57
C PHE A 312 31.57 -14.16 12.00
N ASP A 313 32.73 -14.69 12.45
CA ASP A 313 33.13 -16.04 12.11
C ASP A 313 32.16 -17.08 12.66
N ALA A 314 31.77 -16.95 13.94
CA ALA A 314 30.79 -17.83 14.55
C ALA A 314 29.44 -17.80 13.81
N TYR A 315 29.00 -16.62 13.39
CA TYR A 315 27.81 -16.45 12.57
C TYR A 315 27.90 -17.20 11.24
N LEU A 316 29.03 -17.12 10.55
CA LEU A 316 29.23 -17.79 9.25
C LEU A 316 29.47 -19.30 9.40
N GLU A 317 30.06 -19.78 10.50
CA GLU A 317 30.36 -21.20 10.72
C GLU A 317 29.19 -21.96 11.38
N ASP A 318 28.17 -21.28 11.86
CA ASP A 318 27.04 -21.90 12.55
C ASP A 318 26.25 -22.82 11.59
N LYS A 319 26.12 -24.08 12.00
CA LYS A 319 25.39 -25.16 11.29
C LYS A 319 24.10 -25.56 11.99
N THR A 320 23.77 -24.91 13.08
CA THR A 320 22.55 -25.20 13.86
C THR A 320 21.32 -24.59 13.23
N VAL A 321 21.49 -23.51 12.47
CA VAL A 321 20.45 -22.83 11.71
C VAL A 321 20.58 -23.20 10.23
N SER A 322 19.50 -23.76 9.68
CA SER A 322 19.44 -24.23 8.28
C SER A 322 19.15 -23.07 7.31
N LEU A 323 19.97 -22.03 7.35
CA LEU A 323 19.87 -20.83 6.53
C LEU A 323 21.19 -20.55 5.82
N SER A 324 21.14 -20.09 4.58
CA SER A 324 22.27 -19.44 3.92
C SER A 324 22.54 -18.09 4.56
N ARG A 325 23.81 -17.74 4.75
CA ARG A 325 24.24 -16.53 5.47
C ARG A 325 25.32 -15.77 4.73
N ALA A 326 25.26 -14.47 4.77
CA ALA A 326 26.24 -13.61 4.13
C ALA A 326 26.57 -12.37 4.95
N ILE A 327 27.78 -11.85 4.76
CA ILE A 327 28.20 -10.52 5.21
C ILE A 327 28.46 -9.67 3.98
N PHE A 328 27.79 -8.54 3.88
CA PHE A 328 27.98 -7.55 2.84
C PHE A 328 28.65 -6.30 3.43
N ILE A 329 29.85 -6.03 2.95
CA ILE A 329 30.72 -4.96 3.44
C ILE A 329 30.86 -3.92 2.34
N THR A 330 30.76 -2.65 2.67
CA THR A 330 31.07 -1.57 1.74
C THR A 330 32.27 -0.75 2.22
N CYS A 331 32.99 -0.17 1.29
CA CYS A 331 34.16 0.64 1.54
C CYS A 331 34.08 1.98 0.81
N HIS A 332 34.87 2.96 1.25
CA HIS A 332 34.96 4.27 0.63
C HIS A 332 36.43 4.73 0.55
N PRO A 333 36.86 5.42 -0.53
CA PRO A 333 38.27 5.83 -0.72
C PRO A 333 38.87 6.71 0.39
N THR A 334 38.02 7.49 1.10
CA THR A 334 38.47 8.36 2.20
C THR A 334 38.50 7.66 3.56
N GLN A 335 38.11 6.40 3.61
CA GLN A 335 38.10 5.59 4.82
C GLN A 335 39.52 5.26 5.25
N THR A 336 39.78 5.28 6.54
CA THR A 336 41.09 4.79 7.05
C THR A 336 41.19 3.29 6.88
N GLU A 337 42.41 2.78 6.77
CA GLU A 337 42.65 1.33 6.68
C GLU A 337 42.15 0.63 7.95
N LEU A 338 41.24 -0.33 7.77
CA LEU A 338 40.70 -1.19 8.81
C LEU A 338 41.45 -2.54 8.77
N VAL A 339 42.56 -2.61 9.50
CA VAL A 339 43.54 -3.70 9.41
C VAL A 339 42.94 -5.05 9.80
N ASN A 340 42.13 -5.06 10.90
CA ASN A 340 41.52 -6.30 11.37
C ASN A 340 40.43 -6.77 10.42
N LEU A 341 39.52 -5.85 9.99
CA LEU A 341 38.50 -6.16 9.01
C LEU A 341 39.09 -6.62 7.67
N ASN A 342 40.19 -5.96 7.20
CA ASN A 342 40.86 -6.37 5.97
C ASN A 342 41.49 -7.76 6.10
N THR A 343 42.02 -8.11 7.28
CA THR A 343 42.53 -9.46 7.57
C THR A 343 41.42 -10.50 7.50
N PHE A 344 40.26 -10.23 8.11
CA PHE A 344 39.05 -11.05 8.00
C PHE A 344 38.64 -11.24 6.52
N CYS A 345 38.60 -10.15 5.75
CA CYS A 345 38.26 -10.22 4.31
C CYS A 345 39.27 -11.08 3.53
N GLN A 346 40.59 -11.05 3.89
CA GLN A 346 41.62 -11.85 3.23
C GLN A 346 41.42 -13.35 3.44
N GLU A 347 40.90 -13.77 4.57
CA GLU A 347 40.52 -15.17 4.82
C GLU A 347 39.43 -15.64 3.86
N TRP A 348 38.56 -14.71 3.41
CA TRP A 348 37.53 -14.93 2.40
C TRP A 348 37.99 -14.65 0.96
N GLY A 349 39.30 -14.46 0.74
CA GLY A 349 39.89 -14.25 -0.59
C GLY A 349 39.74 -12.83 -1.12
N ILE A 350 39.48 -11.84 -0.26
CA ILE A 350 39.20 -10.47 -0.66
C ILE A 350 40.20 -9.51 0.00
N VAL A 351 40.73 -8.56 -0.75
CA VAL A 351 41.62 -7.50 -0.24
C VAL A 351 41.07 -6.14 -0.65
N VAL A 352 40.91 -5.25 0.30
CA VAL A 352 40.57 -3.85 0.06
C VAL A 352 41.85 -3.03 -0.08
N ASP A 353 42.01 -2.32 -1.20
CA ASP A 353 43.06 -1.33 -1.38
C ASP A 353 42.59 0.01 -0.78
N TYR A 354 42.63 0.15 0.56
CA TYR A 354 42.27 1.39 1.24
C TYR A 354 43.10 2.58 0.73
N GLY A 355 42.48 3.77 0.70
CA GLY A 355 43.13 4.98 0.18
C GLY A 355 43.31 4.98 -1.35
N SER A 356 42.74 4.02 -2.06
CA SER A 356 42.64 4.04 -3.51
C SER A 356 41.29 4.56 -3.97
N MET A 357 41.22 5.25 -5.11
CA MET A 357 40.00 5.64 -5.78
C MET A 357 40.12 5.30 -7.27
N LEU A 358 39.08 4.70 -7.80
CA LEU A 358 39.01 4.38 -9.22
C LEU A 358 38.49 5.57 -10.01
N GLN A 359 39.07 5.81 -11.17
CA GLN A 359 38.73 6.88 -12.09
C GLN A 359 38.61 6.32 -13.51
N GLU A 360 37.60 6.76 -14.26
CA GLU A 360 37.46 6.44 -15.67
C GLU A 360 38.18 7.48 -16.52
N THR A 361 39.08 7.06 -17.40
CA THR A 361 39.86 7.95 -18.26
C THR A 361 39.20 8.19 -19.62
N ASP A 362 38.40 7.28 -20.10
CA ASP A 362 37.68 7.39 -21.39
C ASP A 362 36.33 8.11 -21.20
N GLU A 363 36.13 9.23 -21.90
CA GLU A 363 34.91 10.01 -21.86
C GLU A 363 33.66 9.24 -22.33
N SER A 364 33.81 8.23 -23.15
CA SER A 364 32.70 7.41 -23.66
C SER A 364 32.12 6.46 -22.59
N HIS A 365 32.87 6.20 -21.53
CA HIS A 365 32.46 5.36 -20.39
C HIS A 365 32.06 6.19 -19.16
N ARG A 366 31.96 7.52 -19.30
CA ARG A 366 31.56 8.43 -18.22
C ARG A 366 30.10 8.81 -18.35
N ILE A 367 29.40 8.90 -17.22
CA ILE A 367 28.03 9.40 -17.14
C ILE A 367 27.99 10.92 -16.93
N SER A 368 29.03 11.49 -16.34
CA SER A 368 29.11 12.91 -16.01
C SER A 368 30.52 13.44 -16.24
N SER A 369 30.72 14.73 -16.01
CA SER A 369 32.05 15.33 -16.01
C SER A 369 32.95 14.85 -14.84
N SER A 370 32.38 14.14 -13.88
CA SER A 370 33.10 13.51 -12.76
C SER A 370 33.69 12.17 -13.22
N ASP A 371 34.98 12.07 -13.20
CA ASP A 371 35.74 10.88 -13.61
C ASP A 371 35.71 9.75 -12.58
N ASN A 372 35.34 10.06 -11.33
CA ASN A 372 35.12 9.07 -10.25
C ASN A 372 33.70 8.46 -10.24
N TYR A 373 32.83 8.83 -11.17
CA TYR A 373 31.56 8.13 -11.40
C TYR A 373 31.80 6.99 -12.39
N VAL A 374 32.33 5.89 -11.88
CA VAL A 374 32.78 4.77 -12.67
C VAL A 374 31.63 3.84 -12.99
N LEU A 375 31.46 3.49 -14.26
CA LEU A 375 30.59 2.39 -14.68
C LEU A 375 31.30 1.07 -14.50
N SER A 376 30.61 0.12 -13.90
CA SER A 376 31.09 -1.25 -13.72
C SER A 376 30.29 -2.22 -14.57
N ASN A 377 30.98 -3.26 -15.04
CA ASN A 377 30.37 -4.37 -15.75
C ASN A 377 30.13 -5.52 -14.79
N TYR A 378 29.02 -6.23 -14.94
CA TYR A 378 28.80 -7.51 -14.28
C TYR A 378 29.70 -8.55 -14.92
N LEU A 379 30.54 -9.18 -14.11
CA LEU A 379 31.60 -10.10 -14.57
C LEU A 379 31.21 -11.58 -14.52
N GLN A 380 29.99 -11.85 -14.05
CA GLN A 380 29.43 -13.19 -13.92
C GLN A 380 28.15 -13.27 -14.76
N GLY A 381 27.54 -14.44 -14.86
CA GLY A 381 26.25 -14.60 -15.56
C GLY A 381 26.38 -15.05 -17.02
N GLY A 382 27.58 -15.39 -17.48
CA GLY A 382 27.80 -16.12 -18.73
C GLY A 382 27.32 -17.57 -18.62
N ASP A 383 27.15 -18.25 -19.76
CA ASP A 383 26.65 -19.65 -19.81
C ASP A 383 27.54 -20.64 -19.04
N ASP A 384 28.84 -20.33 -18.91
CA ASP A 384 29.82 -21.14 -18.21
C ASP A 384 30.19 -20.62 -16.81
N ASP A 385 29.57 -19.48 -16.38
CA ASP A 385 29.86 -18.89 -15.07
C ASP A 385 29.13 -19.59 -13.94
N PRO A 386 29.78 -19.85 -12.80
CA PRO A 386 29.19 -20.57 -11.69
C PRO A 386 28.17 -19.75 -10.90
N ILE A 387 28.12 -18.42 -11.11
CA ILE A 387 27.30 -17.49 -10.38
C ILE A 387 26.30 -16.82 -11.32
N THR A 388 25.03 -17.04 -11.07
CA THR A 388 23.93 -16.33 -11.76
C THR A 388 22.96 -15.84 -10.71
N PHE A 389 22.78 -14.53 -10.60
CA PHE A 389 21.84 -13.94 -9.65
C PHE A 389 20.40 -14.00 -10.17
N SER A 390 20.22 -13.72 -11.46
CA SER A 390 18.92 -13.78 -12.11
C SER A 390 19.07 -14.35 -13.52
N THR A 391 18.09 -15.11 -13.96
CA THR A 391 18.01 -15.63 -15.34
C THR A 391 17.21 -14.70 -16.26
N THR A 392 16.60 -13.66 -15.73
CA THR A 392 15.69 -12.75 -16.45
C THR A 392 16.17 -11.30 -16.49
N ASN A 393 16.98 -10.88 -15.51
CA ASN A 393 17.46 -9.50 -15.41
C ASN A 393 18.80 -9.33 -16.14
N SER A 394 18.96 -8.19 -16.80
CA SER A 394 20.24 -7.69 -17.32
C SER A 394 20.67 -6.47 -16.52
N TYR A 395 21.98 -6.26 -16.41
CA TYR A 395 22.55 -5.15 -15.62
C TYR A 395 23.39 -4.26 -16.53
N ASP A 396 22.72 -3.46 -17.36
CA ASP A 396 23.39 -2.73 -18.45
C ASP A 396 24.21 -1.52 -17.99
N LEU A 397 23.76 -0.83 -16.93
CA LEU A 397 24.41 0.36 -16.38
C LEU A 397 24.54 0.23 -14.87
N LEU A 398 25.66 -0.26 -14.39
CA LEU A 398 25.97 -0.35 -12.96
C LEU A 398 26.93 0.77 -12.58
N LEU A 399 26.45 1.70 -11.76
CA LEU A 399 27.24 2.84 -11.32
C LEU A 399 27.87 2.54 -9.96
N THR A 400 29.21 2.65 -9.87
CA THR A 400 29.99 2.47 -8.64
C THR A 400 30.77 3.75 -8.32
N PRO A 401 30.12 4.82 -7.84
CA PRO A 401 30.75 6.11 -7.59
C PRO A 401 31.75 6.01 -6.45
N ALA A 402 32.86 6.73 -6.56
CA ALA A 402 33.89 6.79 -5.53
C ALA A 402 34.29 5.38 -5.01
N SER A 403 34.65 4.49 -5.91
CA SER A 403 34.99 3.09 -5.56
C SER A 403 36.47 2.95 -5.18
N CYS A 404 36.74 2.22 -4.09
CA CYS A 404 38.03 1.62 -3.87
C CYS A 404 38.29 0.49 -4.88
N ASN A 405 39.55 0.18 -5.14
CA ASN A 405 39.91 -1.05 -5.83
C ASN A 405 39.79 -2.24 -4.86
N ILE A 406 39.05 -3.26 -5.26
CA ILE A 406 38.97 -4.54 -4.54
C ILE A 406 39.77 -5.58 -5.32
N ARG A 407 40.52 -6.45 -4.64
CA ARG A 407 41.32 -7.50 -5.27
C ARG A 407 40.94 -8.87 -4.75
N SER A 408 41.01 -9.89 -5.61
CA SER A 408 41.02 -11.27 -5.15
C SER A 408 42.41 -11.60 -4.58
N ALA A 409 42.46 -12.12 -3.35
CA ALA A 409 43.68 -12.57 -2.72
C ALA A 409 44.16 -13.91 -3.32
N TYR A 410 43.19 -14.73 -3.73
CA TYR A 410 43.39 -16.03 -4.36
C TYR A 410 42.13 -16.45 -5.11
N ASP A 411 42.23 -17.36 -6.06
CA ASP A 411 41.06 -17.88 -6.78
C ASP A 411 40.28 -18.87 -5.89
N SER A 412 40.98 -19.72 -5.15
CA SER A 412 40.34 -20.69 -4.24
C SER A 412 41.33 -21.13 -3.15
N SER A 413 40.85 -21.19 -1.90
CA SER A 413 41.58 -21.67 -0.74
C SER A 413 40.61 -22.15 0.35
N ASN A 414 40.94 -23.27 1.03
CA ASN A 414 40.17 -23.80 2.16
C ASN A 414 38.66 -23.99 1.88
N GLY A 415 38.30 -24.29 0.63
CA GLY A 415 36.89 -24.44 0.22
C GLY A 415 36.18 -23.12 -0.07
N ILE A 416 36.84 -21.99 0.11
CA ILE A 416 36.35 -20.67 -0.29
C ILE A 416 36.84 -20.41 -1.72
N VAL A 417 35.95 -19.96 -2.59
CA VAL A 417 36.22 -19.51 -3.95
C VAL A 417 35.95 -18.01 -4.03
N SER A 418 36.89 -17.27 -4.60
CA SER A 418 36.78 -15.84 -4.80
C SER A 418 36.25 -15.53 -6.20
N TYR A 419 35.15 -14.78 -6.25
CA TYR A 419 34.46 -14.40 -7.48
C TYR A 419 34.47 -12.88 -7.64
N PRO A 420 35.20 -12.31 -8.61
CA PRO A 420 34.97 -10.93 -9.01
C PRO A 420 33.56 -10.77 -9.56
N LEU A 421 32.79 -9.89 -8.96
CA LEU A 421 31.37 -9.65 -9.33
C LEU A 421 31.23 -8.46 -10.25
N LEU A 422 31.88 -7.35 -9.92
CA LEU A 422 31.86 -6.12 -10.70
C LEU A 422 33.26 -5.65 -11.01
N GLY A 423 33.44 -5.15 -12.21
CA GLY A 423 34.71 -4.60 -12.66
C GLY A 423 34.55 -3.43 -13.62
N THR A 424 35.49 -2.52 -13.59
CA THR A 424 35.55 -1.35 -14.48
C THR A 424 35.82 -1.78 -15.94
N TYR A 425 35.75 -0.82 -16.84
CA TYR A 425 36.37 -0.98 -18.16
C TYR A 425 37.91 -1.01 -18.03
N ASP A 426 38.58 -1.46 -19.06
CA ASP A 426 40.07 -1.52 -19.13
C ASP A 426 40.72 -0.13 -19.29
N THR A 427 39.91 0.89 -19.51
CA THR A 427 40.27 2.30 -19.56
C THR A 427 40.33 2.98 -18.20
N ALA A 428 39.91 2.32 -17.13
CA ALA A 428 39.98 2.87 -15.79
C ALA A 428 41.41 2.93 -15.26
N SER A 429 41.68 3.92 -14.43
CA SER A 429 42.94 4.08 -13.68
C SER A 429 42.67 4.14 -12.17
N LYS A 430 43.72 3.79 -11.40
CA LYS A 430 43.67 3.89 -9.94
C LYS A 430 44.39 5.17 -9.49
N MET A 431 43.75 5.89 -8.61
CA MET A 431 44.30 7.07 -7.95
C MET A 431 44.63 6.75 -6.49
N TYR A 432 45.58 7.47 -5.94
CA TYR A 432 45.94 7.50 -4.53
C TYR A 432 46.23 8.92 -4.08
N ILE A 433 46.20 9.17 -2.78
CA ILE A 433 46.54 10.50 -2.23
C ILE A 433 48.05 10.59 -2.16
N ASP A 434 48.63 11.57 -2.87
CA ASP A 434 50.05 11.89 -2.77
C ASP A 434 50.33 12.60 -1.42
N GLU A 435 51.26 12.06 -0.65
CA GLU A 435 51.57 12.54 0.71
C GLU A 435 52.15 13.97 0.74
N GLU A 436 52.80 14.43 -0.36
CA GLU A 436 53.40 15.74 -0.41
C GLU A 436 52.41 16.83 -0.80
N SER A 437 51.57 16.56 -1.80
CA SER A 437 50.58 17.50 -2.34
C SER A 437 49.22 17.41 -1.67
N ASN A 438 48.91 16.29 -1.02
CA ASN A 438 47.61 15.95 -0.49
C ASN A 438 46.52 15.99 -1.59
N GLU A 439 46.88 15.67 -2.82
CA GLU A 439 45.98 15.59 -3.98
C GLU A 439 45.88 14.15 -4.49
N TRP A 440 44.73 13.83 -5.11
CA TRP A 440 44.55 12.56 -5.79
C TRP A 440 45.40 12.52 -7.07
N VAL A 441 46.30 11.57 -7.18
CA VAL A 441 47.15 11.38 -8.34
C VAL A 441 47.01 9.97 -8.89
N SER A 442 47.05 9.84 -10.22
CA SER A 442 47.04 8.55 -10.89
C SER A 442 48.48 8.07 -11.15
N ASP A 443 48.71 6.76 -11.10
CA ASP A 443 49.98 6.14 -11.55
C ASP A 443 50.10 6.09 -13.09
N GLY A 444 49.05 6.50 -13.81
CA GLY A 444 48.98 6.53 -15.27
C GLY A 444 48.74 5.16 -15.91
N THR A 445 48.53 4.12 -15.12
CA THR A 445 48.24 2.78 -15.63
C THR A 445 46.73 2.62 -15.82
N THR A 446 46.31 2.20 -17.01
CA THR A 446 44.91 1.85 -17.28
C THR A 446 44.77 0.32 -17.39
N GLN A 447 43.76 -0.19 -16.70
CA GLN A 447 43.39 -1.62 -16.76
C GLN A 447 41.97 -1.78 -16.15
N GLN A 448 41.44 -2.98 -16.27
CA GLN A 448 40.26 -3.36 -15.50
C GLN A 448 40.59 -3.52 -14.02
N TYR A 449 39.82 -2.91 -13.14
CA TYR A 449 39.87 -3.06 -11.69
C TYR A 449 38.53 -3.62 -11.18
N TYR A 450 38.59 -4.39 -10.09
CA TYR A 450 37.34 -4.89 -9.49
C TYR A 450 36.80 -3.87 -8.50
N THR A 451 35.48 -3.64 -8.62
CA THR A 451 34.71 -2.76 -7.71
C THR A 451 33.90 -3.56 -6.71
N MET A 452 33.71 -4.87 -6.95
CA MET A 452 33.03 -5.78 -6.01
C MET A 452 33.57 -7.21 -6.19
N VAL A 453 33.86 -7.86 -5.06
CA VAL A 453 34.35 -9.27 -5.03
C VAL A 453 33.61 -10.03 -3.95
N MET A 454 33.30 -11.29 -4.20
CA MET A 454 32.65 -12.22 -3.28
C MET A 454 33.55 -13.41 -2.99
N GLY A 455 33.73 -13.72 -1.72
CA GLY A 455 34.26 -15.02 -1.28
C GLY A 455 33.10 -15.91 -0.86
N GLN A 456 33.01 -17.12 -1.40
CA GLN A 456 31.91 -18.03 -1.10
C GLN A 456 32.40 -19.45 -0.83
N LYS A 457 31.77 -20.10 0.15
CA LYS A 457 31.89 -21.54 0.40
C LYS A 457 30.55 -22.18 0.68
N TRP A 458 30.52 -23.50 0.53
CA TRP A 458 29.34 -24.29 0.89
C TRP A 458 29.63 -25.09 2.16
N ILE A 459 28.64 -25.09 3.08
CA ILE A 459 28.67 -25.96 4.25
C ILE A 459 27.43 -26.85 4.24
N GLN A 460 27.43 -27.89 5.07
CA GLN A 460 26.26 -28.74 5.27
C GLN A 460 25.77 -28.60 6.71
N ASP A 461 24.47 -28.43 6.86
CA ASP A 461 23.80 -28.49 8.16
C ASP A 461 23.65 -29.93 8.66
N ALA A 462 22.98 -30.09 9.82
CA ALA A 462 22.72 -31.40 10.44
C ALA A 462 21.88 -32.34 9.55
N ASP A 463 20.99 -31.76 8.72
CA ASP A 463 20.08 -32.46 7.81
C ASP A 463 20.70 -32.68 6.42
N LYS A 464 21.97 -32.31 6.22
CA LYS A 464 22.74 -32.40 4.98
C LYS A 464 22.26 -31.46 3.88
N ASN A 465 21.55 -30.39 4.21
CA ASN A 465 21.27 -29.32 3.26
C ASN A 465 22.55 -28.55 2.97
N ASN A 466 22.76 -28.22 1.70
CA ASN A 466 23.88 -27.37 1.30
C ASN A 466 23.49 -25.92 1.53
N LEU A 467 24.27 -25.22 2.33
CA LEU A 467 24.05 -23.82 2.68
C LEU A 467 25.21 -22.97 2.20
N LYS A 468 24.92 -21.81 1.64
CA LYS A 468 25.93 -20.82 1.27
C LYS A 468 26.45 -20.07 2.48
N ARG A 469 27.73 -19.77 2.43
CA ARG A 469 28.39 -18.82 3.31
C ARG A 469 29.19 -17.88 2.44
N SER A 470 28.88 -16.60 2.50
CA SER A 470 29.44 -15.61 1.59
C SER A 470 29.89 -14.36 2.32
N VAL A 471 31.01 -13.82 1.93
CA VAL A 471 31.44 -12.46 2.27
C VAL A 471 31.59 -11.70 0.96
N VAL A 472 30.91 -10.55 0.87
CA VAL A 472 30.95 -9.67 -0.30
C VAL A 472 31.53 -8.33 0.12
N VAL A 473 32.46 -7.82 -0.63
CA VAL A 473 33.01 -6.47 -0.40
C VAL A 473 32.81 -5.63 -1.65
N SER A 474 32.08 -4.53 -1.47
CA SER A 474 31.91 -3.46 -2.46
C SER A 474 32.87 -2.31 -2.16
N GLY A 475 33.65 -1.89 -3.16
CA GLY A 475 34.51 -0.71 -3.07
C GLY A 475 33.75 0.61 -3.07
N SER A 476 32.46 0.59 -3.44
CA SER A 476 31.62 1.78 -3.53
C SER A 476 30.47 1.72 -2.54
N THR A 477 30.58 2.44 -1.45
CA THR A 477 29.48 2.71 -0.54
C THR A 477 28.40 3.58 -1.19
N SER A 478 28.84 4.50 -2.04
CA SER A 478 27.93 5.48 -2.69
C SER A 478 26.91 4.83 -3.61
N MET A 479 27.16 3.62 -4.13
CA MET A 479 26.17 2.91 -4.96
C MET A 479 24.87 2.56 -4.23
N LEU A 480 24.89 2.54 -2.90
CA LEU A 480 23.74 2.24 -2.04
C LEU A 480 22.98 3.49 -1.60
N VAL A 481 23.54 4.68 -1.82
CA VAL A 481 22.86 5.93 -1.47
C VAL A 481 21.64 6.13 -2.37
N SER A 482 20.52 6.58 -1.81
CA SER A 482 19.24 6.77 -2.50
C SER A 482 19.36 7.47 -3.86
N THR A 483 20.23 8.49 -3.97
CA THR A 483 20.46 9.21 -5.23
C THR A 483 20.88 8.30 -6.40
N PHE A 484 21.59 7.22 -6.12
CA PHE A 484 22.08 6.29 -7.15
C PHE A 484 21.31 4.97 -7.17
N LEU A 485 20.86 4.51 -5.99
CA LEU A 485 20.12 3.27 -5.87
C LEU A 485 18.71 3.39 -6.50
N ASP A 486 18.02 4.52 -6.27
CA ASP A 486 16.64 4.73 -6.75
C ASP A 486 16.59 5.34 -8.17
N ALA A 487 17.75 5.68 -8.74
CA ALA A 487 17.80 6.26 -10.06
C ALA A 487 17.51 5.23 -11.14
N SER A 488 16.34 5.33 -11.78
CA SER A 488 15.85 4.40 -12.83
C SER A 488 16.76 4.30 -14.06
N THR A 489 17.74 5.21 -14.21
CA THR A 489 18.75 5.15 -15.27
C THR A 489 19.77 4.04 -15.05
N PHE A 490 19.97 3.62 -13.79
CA PHE A 490 20.96 2.62 -13.41
C PHE A 490 20.30 1.31 -13.00
N SER A 491 21.02 0.21 -13.22
CA SER A 491 20.59 -1.11 -12.78
C SER A 491 20.99 -1.43 -11.33
N ASN A 492 21.42 -0.43 -10.55
CA ASN A 492 21.93 -0.63 -9.18
C ASN A 492 20.89 -1.29 -8.27
N ASN A 493 19.66 -0.78 -8.28
CA ASN A 493 18.57 -1.34 -7.47
C ASN A 493 18.32 -2.81 -7.79
N THR A 494 18.14 -3.14 -9.08
CA THR A 494 17.91 -4.52 -9.54
C THR A 494 19.07 -5.43 -9.20
N TYR A 495 20.31 -4.95 -9.38
CA TYR A 495 21.50 -5.73 -9.09
C TYR A 495 21.67 -6.04 -7.60
N ILE A 496 21.54 -5.03 -6.74
CA ILE A 496 21.66 -5.20 -5.28
C ILE A 496 20.56 -6.11 -4.75
N ASN A 497 19.34 -5.94 -5.26
CA ASN A 497 18.23 -6.83 -4.95
C ASN A 497 18.55 -8.29 -5.27
N ASP A 498 18.92 -8.57 -6.51
CA ASP A 498 19.20 -9.93 -6.97
C ASP A 498 20.41 -10.53 -6.24
N LEU A 499 21.42 -9.72 -5.92
CA LEU A 499 22.56 -10.13 -5.10
C LEU A 499 22.11 -10.56 -3.69
N PHE A 500 21.31 -9.77 -2.99
CA PHE A 500 20.86 -10.09 -1.63
C PHE A 500 19.99 -11.36 -1.61
N LEU A 501 19.11 -11.52 -2.58
CA LEU A 501 18.32 -12.74 -2.74
C LEU A 501 19.20 -13.96 -3.01
N TYR A 502 20.20 -13.82 -3.88
CA TYR A 502 21.18 -14.89 -4.15
C TYR A 502 21.97 -15.29 -2.90
N LEU A 503 22.45 -14.31 -2.13
CA LEU A 503 23.28 -14.54 -0.95
C LEU A 503 22.55 -15.29 0.16
N THR A 504 21.27 -15.03 0.31
CA THR A 504 20.43 -15.59 1.37
C THR A 504 19.69 -16.85 0.96
N ASP A 505 19.77 -17.26 -0.32
CA ASP A 505 18.90 -18.29 -0.92
C ASP A 505 17.41 -18.00 -0.68
N TYR A 506 17.09 -16.77 -0.37
CA TYR A 506 15.72 -16.37 -0.20
C TYR A 506 15.12 -16.12 -1.58
N THR A 507 14.19 -16.97 -1.94
CA THR A 507 13.36 -16.71 -3.10
C THR A 507 12.16 -15.95 -2.58
N VAL A 508 11.99 -14.73 -3.03
CA VAL A 508 10.72 -13.98 -2.87
C VAL A 508 9.56 -14.80 -3.47
N GLY A 509 9.89 -15.91 -4.07
CA GLY A 509 9.13 -17.07 -4.47
C GLY A 509 7.69 -16.79 -4.84
N ASP A 510 6.84 -17.78 -4.71
CA ASP A 510 5.38 -17.70 -4.85
C ASP A 510 4.68 -16.68 -3.91
N ASN A 511 5.44 -15.89 -3.16
CA ASN A 511 4.98 -15.00 -2.09
C ASN A 511 5.00 -13.51 -2.45
N LYS A 512 5.71 -13.04 -3.48
CA LYS A 512 5.59 -11.67 -3.97
C LYS A 512 4.50 -11.59 -5.03
N VAL A 513 3.39 -11.01 -4.67
CA VAL A 513 2.29 -10.81 -5.62
C VAL A 513 2.55 -9.54 -6.42
N THR A 514 3.03 -9.73 -7.64
CA THR A 514 3.16 -8.62 -8.59
C THR A 514 1.85 -8.47 -9.34
N THR A 515 0.93 -7.68 -8.82
CA THR A 515 -0.26 -7.30 -9.58
C THR A 515 0.07 -6.15 -10.52
N ALA A 516 -0.64 -6.11 -11.66
CA ALA A 516 -0.52 -4.97 -12.57
C ALA A 516 -0.97 -3.69 -11.85
N LYS A 517 -0.21 -2.60 -12.01
CA LYS A 517 -0.61 -1.28 -11.55
C LYS A 517 -1.93 -0.90 -12.23
N VAL A 518 -2.89 -0.45 -11.45
CA VAL A 518 -4.22 -0.08 -11.94
C VAL A 518 -4.45 1.41 -11.76
N GLU A 519 -4.79 2.11 -12.84
CA GLU A 519 -5.07 3.54 -12.80
C GLU A 519 -6.29 3.83 -11.92
N THR A 520 -6.14 4.67 -10.89
CA THR A 520 -7.20 4.94 -9.89
C THR A 520 -8.35 5.77 -10.43
N ASN A 521 -8.12 6.55 -11.49
CA ASN A 521 -9.08 7.52 -12.03
C ASN A 521 -9.96 6.98 -13.18
N VAL A 522 -9.79 5.72 -13.58
CA VAL A 522 -10.60 5.14 -14.67
C VAL A 522 -12.02 4.89 -14.16
N MET A 523 -12.88 5.87 -14.37
CA MET A 523 -14.32 5.79 -14.10
C MET A 523 -15.10 5.06 -15.19
N ASP A 524 -14.44 4.56 -16.22
CA ASP A 524 -15.10 3.88 -17.32
C ASP A 524 -15.59 2.50 -16.86
N ILE A 525 -16.91 2.40 -16.75
CA ILE A 525 -17.58 1.11 -16.60
C ILE A 525 -17.44 0.36 -17.92
N THR A 526 -16.41 -0.41 -18.08
CA THR A 526 -16.26 -1.32 -19.21
C THR A 526 -16.79 -2.70 -18.79
N ALA A 527 -18.07 -2.92 -19.07
CA ALA A 527 -18.61 -4.26 -18.94
C ALA A 527 -17.83 -5.21 -19.87
N THR A 528 -17.27 -6.29 -19.34
CA THR A 528 -16.69 -7.36 -20.17
C THR A 528 -17.71 -7.79 -21.23
N THR A 529 -17.24 -8.25 -22.40
CA THR A 529 -18.15 -8.74 -23.47
C THR A 529 -19.14 -9.78 -22.94
N ALA A 530 -18.72 -10.65 -22.03
CA ALA A 530 -19.58 -11.64 -21.38
C ALA A 530 -20.66 -10.99 -20.51
N MET A 531 -20.31 -9.99 -19.69
CA MET A 531 -21.23 -9.26 -18.81
C MET A 531 -22.19 -8.37 -19.61
N SER A 532 -21.68 -7.68 -20.61
CA SER A 532 -22.47 -6.89 -21.57
C SER A 532 -23.49 -7.78 -22.29
N THR A 533 -23.09 -8.96 -22.75
CA THR A 533 -23.98 -9.95 -23.39
C THR A 533 -25.00 -10.50 -22.39
N PHE A 534 -24.59 -10.82 -21.16
CA PHE A 534 -25.50 -11.31 -20.14
C PHE A 534 -26.56 -10.27 -19.76
N LEU A 535 -26.14 -9.06 -19.40
CA LEU A 535 -27.07 -7.99 -19.01
C LEU A 535 -27.90 -7.51 -20.19
N GLY A 536 -27.27 -7.17 -21.32
CA GLY A 536 -27.95 -6.61 -22.49
C GLY A 536 -28.88 -7.61 -23.16
N PHE A 537 -28.41 -8.83 -23.43
CA PHE A 537 -29.18 -9.83 -24.17
C PHE A 537 -30.10 -10.65 -23.26
N TRP A 538 -29.54 -11.29 -22.23
CA TRP A 538 -30.34 -12.23 -21.40
C TRP A 538 -31.26 -11.52 -20.42
N VAL A 539 -30.80 -10.45 -19.74
CA VAL A 539 -31.63 -9.76 -18.74
C VAL A 539 -32.56 -8.74 -19.40
N PHE A 540 -32.04 -7.78 -20.17
CA PHE A 540 -32.84 -6.70 -20.71
C PHE A 540 -33.61 -7.07 -21.99
N THR A 541 -33.01 -7.83 -22.90
CA THR A 541 -33.65 -8.15 -24.20
C THR A 541 -34.60 -9.33 -24.09
N ILE A 542 -34.34 -10.32 -23.25
CA ILE A 542 -35.17 -11.53 -23.12
C ILE A 542 -35.91 -11.54 -21.78
N GLY A 543 -35.20 -11.43 -20.67
CA GLY A 543 -35.76 -11.63 -19.33
C GLY A 543 -36.86 -10.65 -18.98
N LEU A 544 -36.62 -9.36 -19.17
CA LEU A 544 -37.57 -8.30 -18.84
C LEU A 544 -38.82 -8.33 -19.72
N PRO A 545 -38.76 -8.49 -21.07
CA PRO A 545 -39.95 -8.68 -21.91
C PRO A 545 -40.75 -9.94 -21.58
N VAL A 546 -40.07 -11.06 -21.30
CA VAL A 546 -40.75 -12.31 -20.91
C VAL A 546 -41.46 -12.14 -19.58
N ALA A 547 -40.85 -11.49 -18.57
CA ALA A 547 -41.49 -11.19 -17.31
C ALA A 547 -42.74 -10.29 -17.49
N LEU A 548 -42.65 -9.27 -18.32
CA LEU A 548 -43.79 -8.40 -18.64
C LEU A 548 -44.89 -9.16 -19.39
N LEU A 549 -44.53 -10.07 -20.28
CA LEU A 549 -45.47 -10.94 -21.02
C LEU A 549 -46.21 -11.87 -20.06
N ILE A 550 -45.49 -12.52 -19.12
CA ILE A 550 -46.08 -13.38 -18.09
C ILE A 550 -47.09 -12.58 -17.23
N VAL A 551 -46.69 -11.40 -16.75
CA VAL A 551 -47.56 -10.51 -15.98
C VAL A 551 -48.79 -10.12 -16.82
N GLY A 552 -48.60 -9.77 -18.09
CA GLY A 552 -49.68 -9.47 -19.02
C GLY A 552 -50.65 -10.63 -19.22
N VAL A 553 -50.17 -11.84 -19.41
CA VAL A 553 -50.98 -13.04 -19.55
C VAL A 553 -51.74 -13.37 -18.27
N VAL A 554 -51.10 -13.26 -17.10
CA VAL A 554 -51.77 -13.47 -15.80
C VAL A 554 -52.94 -12.47 -15.61
N ILE A 555 -52.70 -11.21 -15.92
CA ILE A 555 -53.74 -10.18 -15.86
C ILE A 555 -54.87 -10.45 -16.86
N TRP A 556 -54.51 -10.88 -18.09
CA TRP A 556 -55.51 -11.24 -19.13
C TRP A 556 -56.37 -12.45 -18.72
N LEU A 557 -55.75 -13.53 -18.22
CA LEU A 557 -56.42 -14.70 -17.71
C LEU A 557 -57.36 -14.38 -16.56
N LYS A 558 -56.92 -13.54 -15.61
CA LYS A 558 -57.71 -13.11 -14.46
C LYS A 558 -58.90 -12.23 -14.89
N ARG A 559 -58.79 -11.49 -15.99
CA ARG A 559 -59.92 -10.68 -16.55
C ARG A 559 -60.89 -11.56 -17.34
N ARG A 560 -60.47 -12.69 -17.91
CA ARG A 560 -61.34 -13.58 -18.70
C ARG A 560 -62.25 -14.44 -17.81
N HIS A 561 -61.91 -14.58 -16.53
CA HIS A 561 -62.72 -15.34 -15.54
C HIS A 561 -63.54 -14.43 -14.62
N LEU A 562 -63.58 -13.11 -14.88
CA LEU A 562 -64.49 -12.12 -14.33
C LEU A 562 -65.52 -11.73 -15.40
#